data_eac4b32c281411c3639d7c0d9ab5ebfa
#
_entry.id   eac4b32c281411c3639d7c0d9ab5ebfa
#
_cell.length_a   1.000
_cell.length_b   1.000
_cell.length_c   1.000
_cell.angle_alpha   90.00
_cell.angle_beta   90.00
_cell.angle_gamma   90.00
#
_symmetry.space_group_name_H-M   'P 1'
#
loop_
_entity.id
_entity.type
_entity.pdbx_description
1 polymer ?
#
loop_
_entity_poly.entity_id
_entity_poly.type
_entity_poly.pdbx_seq_one_letter_code
_entity_poly.pdbx_strand_id
1 'polypeptide(L)'
;CVSSESQKAFYPVLKSRSGGFYQIFIIPSTAFKNPLKNFRKTVVLSVRTVYNGSMEQEVKRMIEDMESFRLPRYAQIPNVGLYLEQVVRYVNAHLAPLGEPELTSSMVSNYVKQSLIPAPIKKTYPSEHLARLLFIAVVKPVVPLEGLRLMFSIQEDSYPLPIAYDYFCDEFENMLGAAFGIAPAREGLGETQSDAKDLLRNTISATVNKVYLDRFLEEYQ
;
A
#
# COMPACT_ATOMS: atom_id res chain seq x y z
N CYS A 1 51.03 13.65 4.33
CA CYS A 1 50.48 12.70 5.31
C CYS A 1 49.59 13.46 6.27
N VAL A 2 48.28 13.45 6.03
CA VAL A 2 47.26 13.83 7.00
C VAL A 2 46.16 12.79 6.90
N SER A 3 46.06 11.97 7.93
CA SER A 3 45.04 10.98 8.14
C SER A 3 43.69 11.65 8.36
N SER A 4 42.73 11.40 7.46
CA SER A 4 41.33 11.80 7.67
C SER A 4 40.66 10.78 8.61
N GLU A 5 40.66 11.01 9.88
CA GLU A 5 39.77 10.37 10.83
C GLU A 5 38.31 10.80 10.54
N SER A 6 37.51 9.86 10.08
CA SER A 6 36.08 10.02 9.93
C SER A 6 35.47 10.25 11.31
N GLN A 7 35.07 11.47 11.61
CA GLN A 7 34.30 11.78 12.83
C GLN A 7 32.93 11.04 12.75
N LYS A 8 32.85 9.94 13.50
CA LYS A 8 31.57 9.29 13.81
C LYS A 8 30.86 10.15 14.87
N ALA A 9 29.83 10.85 14.48
CA ALA A 9 28.97 11.55 15.43
C ALA A 9 28.17 10.50 16.24
N PHE A 10 28.47 10.38 17.53
CA PHE A 10 27.70 9.58 18.47
C PHE A 10 26.54 10.43 19.02
N TYR A 11 25.31 9.94 18.85
CA TYR A 11 24.12 10.51 19.50
C TYR A 11 23.66 9.63 20.66
N PRO A 12 23.00 10.22 21.70
CA PRO A 12 22.69 9.49 22.92
C PRO A 12 21.72 8.33 22.65
N VAL A 13 21.95 7.24 23.37
CA VAL A 13 21.10 6.05 23.40
C VAL A 13 19.80 6.41 24.13
N LEU A 14 18.67 6.34 23.45
CA LEU A 14 17.36 6.46 24.08
C LEU A 14 16.96 5.09 24.65
N LYS A 15 16.60 5.08 25.94
CA LYS A 15 16.15 3.87 26.65
C LYS A 15 14.63 3.77 26.56
N SER A 16 14.12 2.67 26.02
CA SER A 16 12.68 2.44 26.01
C SER A 16 12.17 2.06 27.40
N ARG A 17 10.87 2.29 27.65
CA ARG A 17 10.19 1.85 28.90
C ARG A 17 10.22 0.33 29.11
N SER A 18 10.41 -0.46 28.05
CA SER A 18 10.50 -1.92 28.05
C SER A 18 11.93 -2.47 28.18
N GLY A 19 12.94 -1.62 28.38
CA GLY A 19 14.31 -2.06 28.66
C GLY A 19 15.23 -2.28 27.45
N GLY A 20 14.77 -2.04 26.23
CA GLY A 20 15.58 -2.14 25.01
C GLY A 20 16.40 -0.87 24.74
N PHE A 21 17.58 -1.02 24.13
CA PHE A 21 18.45 0.09 23.71
C PHE A 21 18.31 0.33 22.22
N TYR A 22 18.08 1.60 21.80
CA TYR A 22 18.06 2.01 20.40
C TYR A 22 19.34 2.77 20.05
N GLN A 23 20.02 2.36 19.02
CA GLN A 23 21.16 3.08 18.46
C GLN A 23 20.77 3.64 17.09
N ILE A 24 20.54 4.96 17.04
CA ILE A 24 20.20 5.65 15.77
C ILE A 24 21.51 6.09 15.13
N PHE A 25 21.83 5.52 13.96
CA PHE A 25 22.91 6.00 13.11
C PHE A 25 22.35 7.01 12.11
N ILE A 26 22.67 8.29 12.31
CA ILE A 26 22.40 9.33 11.31
C ILE A 26 23.64 9.43 10.42
N ILE A 27 23.49 9.02 9.16
CA ILE A 27 24.55 9.21 8.15
C ILE A 27 24.39 10.61 7.58
N PRO A 28 25.44 11.47 7.61
CA PRO A 28 25.36 12.83 7.05
C PRO A 28 24.98 12.79 5.57
N SER A 29 24.11 13.70 5.14
CA SER A 29 23.62 13.81 3.77
C SER A 29 24.72 13.99 2.71
N THR A 30 25.92 14.42 3.11
CA THR A 30 27.09 14.61 2.26
C THR A 30 27.72 13.29 1.78
N ALA A 31 27.37 12.14 2.37
CA ALA A 31 27.90 10.83 2.00
C ALA A 31 27.24 10.21 0.75
N PHE A 32 26.18 10.81 0.19
CA PHE A 32 25.39 10.22 -0.88
C PHE A 32 25.33 11.10 -2.13
N LYS A 33 25.82 10.57 -3.26
CA LYS A 33 25.68 11.20 -4.58
C LYS A 33 24.22 11.20 -5.10
N ASN A 34 23.32 10.47 -4.45
CA ASN A 34 21.89 10.46 -4.79
C ASN A 34 21.06 10.08 -3.55
N PRO A 35 20.58 11.07 -2.74
CA PRO A 35 20.00 10.84 -1.42
C PRO A 35 18.70 10.02 -1.46
N LEU A 36 17.89 10.15 -2.50
CA LEU A 36 16.58 9.48 -2.56
C LEU A 36 16.65 7.96 -2.86
N LYS A 37 17.61 7.51 -3.66
CA LYS A 37 17.80 6.06 -3.96
C LYS A 37 18.39 5.27 -2.78
N ASN A 38 19.17 5.91 -1.93
CA ASN A 38 19.86 5.24 -0.83
C ASN A 38 19.12 5.35 0.50
N PHE A 39 18.25 6.34 0.68
CA PHE A 39 17.46 6.51 1.90
C PHE A 39 16.60 5.28 2.21
N ARG A 40 15.95 4.70 1.19
CA ARG A 40 15.15 3.46 1.34
C ARG A 40 15.99 2.25 1.74
N LYS A 41 17.19 2.06 1.16
CA LYS A 41 18.10 0.96 1.53
C LYS A 41 18.62 1.09 2.96
N THR A 42 18.90 2.30 3.42
CA THR A 42 19.48 2.54 4.76
C THR A 42 18.43 2.34 5.85
N VAL A 43 17.18 2.77 5.65
CA VAL A 43 16.09 2.55 6.62
C VAL A 43 15.80 1.06 6.76
N VAL A 44 15.70 0.30 5.67
CA VAL A 44 15.43 -1.15 5.71
C VAL A 44 16.59 -1.93 6.36
N LEU A 45 17.84 -1.53 6.13
CA LEU A 45 19.00 -2.20 6.74
C LEU A 45 19.16 -1.88 8.22
N SER A 46 18.83 -0.66 8.67
CA SER A 46 18.95 -0.28 10.08
C SER A 46 17.86 -0.90 10.97
N VAL A 47 16.68 -1.11 10.43
CA VAL A 47 15.58 -1.80 11.13
C VAL A 47 15.92 -3.28 11.36
N ARG A 48 16.65 -3.92 10.47
CA ARG A 48 17.02 -5.34 10.58
C ARG A 48 18.00 -5.67 11.71
N THR A 49 18.71 -4.69 12.27
CA THR A 49 19.87 -4.96 13.18
C THR A 49 19.54 -4.79 14.68
N VAL A 50 18.35 -4.34 15.09
CA VAL A 50 18.10 -3.88 16.47
C VAL A 50 16.98 -4.64 17.21
N TYR A 51 16.33 -5.64 16.63
CA TYR A 51 15.16 -6.26 17.25
C TYR A 51 15.44 -7.59 17.96
N ASN A 52 14.94 -7.72 19.23
CA ASN A 52 14.88 -8.97 20.00
C ASN A 52 14.09 -10.04 19.21
N GLY A 53 14.44 -11.31 19.35
CA GLY A 53 13.97 -12.42 18.52
C GLY A 53 12.44 -12.59 18.34
N SER A 54 11.59 -12.04 19.24
CA SER A 54 10.12 -12.02 19.08
C SER A 54 9.69 -11.06 17.97
N MET A 55 10.21 -9.85 17.99
CA MET A 55 9.88 -8.81 16.99
C MET A 55 10.44 -9.16 15.59
N GLU A 56 11.57 -9.88 15.52
CA GLU A 56 12.09 -10.37 14.25
C GLU A 56 11.15 -11.40 13.61
N GLN A 57 10.47 -12.24 14.42
CA GLN A 57 9.47 -13.19 13.94
C GLN A 57 8.19 -12.49 13.46
N GLU A 58 7.73 -11.46 14.15
CA GLU A 58 6.53 -10.68 13.79
C GLU A 58 6.74 -9.92 12.48
N VAL A 59 7.84 -9.20 12.35
CA VAL A 59 8.23 -8.54 11.09
C VAL A 59 8.39 -9.55 9.94
N LYS A 60 8.91 -10.74 10.22
CA LYS A 60 9.02 -11.79 9.21
C LYS A 60 7.66 -12.27 8.74
N ARG A 61 6.71 -12.51 9.64
CA ARG A 61 5.32 -12.88 9.29
C ARG A 61 4.65 -11.80 8.45
N MET A 62 4.78 -10.54 8.86
CA MET A 62 4.26 -9.40 8.10
C MET A 62 4.81 -9.37 6.66
N ILE A 63 6.11 -9.63 6.48
CA ILE A 63 6.73 -9.70 5.14
C ILE A 63 6.18 -10.91 4.36
N GLU A 64 6.03 -12.08 4.98
CA GLU A 64 5.47 -13.29 4.37
C GLU A 64 4.02 -13.07 3.92
N ASP A 65 3.19 -12.39 4.74
CA ASP A 65 1.83 -11.99 4.38
C ASP A 65 1.81 -11.08 3.16
N MET A 66 2.69 -10.08 3.11
CA MET A 66 2.80 -9.16 1.96
C MET A 66 3.37 -9.85 0.72
N GLU A 67 4.29 -10.82 0.88
CA GLU A 67 4.82 -11.60 -0.24
C GLU A 67 3.75 -12.44 -0.92
N SER A 68 2.82 -12.99 -0.14
CA SER A 68 1.71 -13.79 -0.64
C SER A 68 0.51 -12.96 -1.13
N PHE A 69 0.44 -11.68 -0.77
CA PHE A 69 -0.69 -10.82 -1.12
C PHE A 69 -0.86 -10.64 -2.61
N ARG A 70 -2.09 -10.90 -3.09
CA ARG A 70 -2.49 -10.64 -4.48
C ARG A 70 -3.92 -10.11 -4.53
N LEU A 71 -4.12 -9.06 -5.30
CA LEU A 71 -5.46 -8.60 -5.68
C LEU A 71 -6.03 -9.50 -6.79
N PRO A 72 -7.32 -9.83 -6.74
CA PRO A 72 -7.95 -10.58 -7.83
C PRO A 72 -7.94 -9.72 -9.10
N ARG A 73 -7.49 -10.26 -10.22
CA ARG A 73 -7.59 -9.58 -11.53
C ARG A 73 -9.05 -9.49 -11.97
N TYR A 74 -9.39 -8.55 -12.83
CA TYR A 74 -10.78 -8.32 -13.22
C TYR A 74 -11.49 -9.59 -13.70
N ALA A 75 -10.81 -10.41 -14.47
CA ALA A 75 -11.34 -11.70 -14.95
C ALA A 75 -11.56 -12.75 -13.84
N GLN A 76 -10.94 -12.59 -12.69
CA GLN A 76 -11.09 -13.47 -11.52
C GLN A 76 -12.21 -13.01 -10.58
N ILE A 77 -12.68 -11.76 -10.73
CA ILE A 77 -13.80 -11.24 -9.94
C ILE A 77 -15.08 -11.95 -10.36
N PRO A 78 -15.91 -12.45 -9.40
CA PRO A 78 -17.17 -13.11 -9.70
C PRO A 78 -18.08 -12.26 -10.60
N ASN A 79 -18.45 -12.78 -11.75
CA ASN A 79 -19.39 -12.12 -12.68
C ASN A 79 -20.87 -12.43 -12.35
N VAL A 80 -21.13 -13.33 -11.42
CA VAL A 80 -22.45 -13.52 -10.83
C VAL A 80 -22.68 -12.40 -9.82
N GLY A 81 -23.78 -11.67 -9.92
CA GLY A 81 -24.07 -10.57 -9.00
C GLY A 81 -24.11 -11.05 -7.55
N LEU A 82 -23.28 -10.47 -6.69
CA LEU A 82 -23.23 -10.77 -5.26
C LEU A 82 -24.21 -9.90 -4.48
N TYR A 83 -24.82 -10.43 -3.42
CA TYR A 83 -25.57 -9.63 -2.46
C TYR A 83 -24.64 -8.82 -1.54
N LEU A 84 -25.13 -7.74 -0.96
CA LEU A 84 -24.34 -6.78 -0.17
C LEU A 84 -23.43 -7.44 0.87
N GLU A 85 -23.94 -8.39 1.65
CA GLU A 85 -23.15 -9.11 2.66
C GLU A 85 -22.03 -9.97 2.04
N GLN A 86 -22.29 -10.54 0.87
CA GLN A 86 -21.28 -11.31 0.12
C GLN A 86 -20.19 -10.39 -0.45
N VAL A 87 -20.58 -9.19 -0.92
CA VAL A 87 -19.65 -8.15 -1.39
C VAL A 87 -18.70 -7.75 -0.28
N VAL A 88 -19.24 -7.41 0.90
CA VAL A 88 -18.44 -7.01 2.06
C VAL A 88 -17.45 -8.13 2.44
N ARG A 89 -17.94 -9.36 2.53
CA ARG A 89 -17.09 -10.52 2.83
C ARG A 89 -16.02 -10.74 1.78
N TYR A 90 -16.37 -10.62 0.49
CA TYR A 90 -15.43 -10.80 -0.61
C TYR A 90 -14.30 -9.78 -0.57
N VAL A 91 -14.63 -8.50 -0.43
CA VAL A 91 -13.64 -7.41 -0.40
C VAL A 91 -12.74 -7.56 0.82
N ASN A 92 -13.30 -7.74 2.02
CA ASN A 92 -12.53 -7.86 3.25
C ASN A 92 -11.61 -9.09 3.24
N ALA A 93 -12.07 -10.22 2.71
CA ALA A 93 -11.24 -11.43 2.60
C ALA A 93 -9.99 -11.21 1.73
N HIS A 94 -10.09 -10.42 0.64
CA HIS A 94 -8.95 -10.12 -0.21
C HIS A 94 -8.01 -9.06 0.37
N LEU A 95 -8.52 -8.16 1.21
CA LEU A 95 -7.74 -7.05 1.77
C LEU A 95 -7.25 -7.31 3.20
N ALA A 96 -7.67 -8.42 3.84
CA ALA A 96 -7.28 -8.75 5.21
C ALA A 96 -5.76 -8.64 5.48
N PRO A 97 -4.84 -9.05 4.58
CA PRO A 97 -3.42 -8.90 4.83
C PRO A 97 -2.93 -7.45 4.91
N LEU A 98 -3.67 -6.49 4.34
CA LEU A 98 -3.30 -5.08 4.38
C LEU A 98 -3.61 -4.40 5.73
N GLY A 99 -4.38 -5.06 6.61
CA GLY A 99 -4.82 -4.51 7.89
C GLY A 99 -6.13 -3.73 7.80
N GLU A 100 -6.51 -3.07 8.88
CA GLU A 100 -7.73 -2.24 8.99
C GLU A 100 -7.59 -0.89 8.23
N PRO A 101 -8.71 -0.26 7.81
CA PRO A 101 -10.10 -0.55 8.18
C PRO A 101 -10.84 -1.47 7.20
N GLU A 102 -11.71 -2.33 7.75
CA GLU A 102 -12.60 -3.18 6.95
C GLU A 102 -13.75 -2.40 6.29
N LEU A 103 -14.14 -2.84 5.08
CA LEU A 103 -15.34 -2.36 4.40
C LEU A 103 -16.59 -2.84 5.15
N THR A 104 -17.58 -1.97 5.30
CA THR A 104 -18.88 -2.28 5.92
C THR A 104 -20.04 -2.10 4.95
N SER A 105 -21.19 -2.75 5.21
CA SER A 105 -22.40 -2.60 4.41
C SER A 105 -22.90 -1.14 4.37
N SER A 106 -22.73 -0.38 5.44
CA SER A 106 -23.08 1.04 5.48
C SER A 106 -22.14 1.89 4.61
N MET A 107 -20.85 1.56 4.53
CA MET A 107 -19.90 2.22 3.64
C MET A 107 -20.25 1.98 2.17
N VAL A 108 -20.55 0.73 1.78
CA VAL A 108 -20.99 0.41 0.41
C VAL A 108 -22.26 1.19 0.06
N SER A 109 -23.26 1.20 0.95
CA SER A 109 -24.48 1.97 0.75
C SER A 109 -24.24 3.47 0.60
N ASN A 110 -23.27 4.01 1.35
CA ASN A 110 -22.86 5.41 1.22
C ASN A 110 -22.17 5.67 -0.12
N TYR A 111 -21.32 4.77 -0.61
CA TYR A 111 -20.65 4.92 -1.91
C TYR A 111 -21.64 4.90 -3.08
N VAL A 112 -22.72 4.09 -2.98
CA VAL A 112 -23.84 4.16 -3.93
C VAL A 112 -24.54 5.52 -3.87
N LYS A 113 -24.91 6.01 -2.67
CA LYS A 113 -25.54 7.32 -2.49
C LYS A 113 -24.68 8.48 -3.01
N GLN A 114 -23.37 8.34 -2.88
CA GLN A 114 -22.38 9.31 -3.35
C GLN A 114 -22.04 9.15 -4.84
N SER A 115 -22.68 8.22 -5.57
CA SER A 115 -22.41 7.92 -6.98
C SER A 115 -20.95 7.54 -7.27
N LEU A 116 -20.22 7.00 -6.28
CA LEU A 116 -18.88 6.43 -6.48
C LEU A 116 -18.93 5.05 -7.11
N ILE A 117 -20.01 4.31 -6.87
CA ILE A 117 -20.32 3.06 -7.55
C ILE A 117 -21.78 3.14 -8.05
N PRO A 118 -22.09 2.48 -9.18
CA PRO A 118 -23.47 2.44 -9.67
C PRO A 118 -24.44 1.81 -8.66
N ALA A 119 -25.73 2.04 -8.84
CA ALA A 119 -26.75 1.38 -8.05
C ALA A 119 -26.76 -0.15 -8.30
N PRO A 120 -27.03 -0.98 -7.29
CA PRO A 120 -27.08 -2.43 -7.47
C PRO A 120 -28.20 -2.84 -8.42
N ILE A 121 -27.96 -3.87 -9.25
CA ILE A 121 -28.92 -4.42 -10.20
C ILE A 121 -29.70 -5.54 -9.50
N LYS A 122 -31.01 -5.36 -9.31
CA LYS A 122 -31.85 -6.34 -8.60
C LYS A 122 -31.29 -6.75 -7.23
N LYS A 123 -30.73 -5.78 -6.48
CA LYS A 123 -30.03 -5.95 -5.18
C LYS A 123 -28.72 -6.71 -5.25
N THR A 124 -28.15 -6.94 -6.44
CA THR A 124 -26.85 -7.58 -6.61
C THR A 124 -25.82 -6.63 -7.20
N TYR A 125 -24.56 -6.92 -6.94
CA TYR A 125 -23.39 -6.15 -7.34
C TYR A 125 -22.55 -7.01 -8.29
N PRO A 126 -22.50 -6.71 -9.60
CA PRO A 126 -21.65 -7.40 -10.57
C PRO A 126 -20.17 -7.07 -10.41
N SER A 127 -19.30 -7.71 -11.21
CA SER A 127 -17.83 -7.57 -11.15
C SER A 127 -17.33 -6.12 -11.22
N GLU A 128 -17.97 -5.26 -12.00
CA GLU A 128 -17.64 -3.84 -12.08
C GLU A 128 -17.71 -3.16 -10.70
N HIS A 129 -18.77 -3.44 -9.94
CA HIS A 129 -18.94 -2.86 -8.60
C HIS A 129 -17.87 -3.38 -7.64
N LEU A 130 -17.53 -4.67 -7.71
CA LEU A 130 -16.51 -5.28 -6.87
C LEU A 130 -15.12 -4.71 -7.17
N ALA A 131 -14.77 -4.53 -8.45
CA ALA A 131 -13.52 -3.91 -8.84
C ALA A 131 -13.38 -2.48 -8.29
N ARG A 132 -14.45 -1.65 -8.44
CA ARG A 132 -14.48 -0.30 -7.87
C ARG A 132 -14.38 -0.32 -6.34
N LEU A 133 -15.06 -1.25 -5.67
CA LEU A 133 -15.02 -1.35 -4.20
C LEU A 133 -13.66 -1.80 -3.69
N LEU A 134 -12.99 -2.74 -4.36
CA LEU A 134 -11.61 -3.13 -4.04
C LEU A 134 -10.66 -1.95 -4.17
N PHE A 135 -10.74 -1.20 -5.27
CA PHE A 135 -9.96 0.02 -5.47
C PHE A 135 -10.22 1.05 -4.36
N ILE A 136 -11.52 1.38 -4.11
CA ILE A 136 -11.90 2.35 -3.07
C ILE A 136 -11.36 1.91 -1.71
N ALA A 137 -11.56 0.65 -1.32
CA ALA A 137 -11.14 0.15 -0.01
C ALA A 137 -9.63 0.29 0.20
N VAL A 138 -8.83 0.02 -0.86
CA VAL A 138 -7.36 0.16 -0.82
C VAL A 138 -6.93 1.62 -0.68
N VAL A 139 -7.49 2.54 -1.49
CA VAL A 139 -6.97 3.92 -1.56
C VAL A 139 -7.67 4.92 -0.64
N LYS A 140 -8.82 4.55 -0.07
CA LYS A 140 -9.63 5.40 0.83
C LYS A 140 -8.87 5.97 2.03
N PRO A 141 -7.88 5.28 2.62
CA PRO A 141 -7.09 5.85 3.72
C PRO A 141 -6.29 7.11 3.34
N VAL A 142 -6.01 7.33 2.06
CA VAL A 142 -5.19 8.45 1.57
C VAL A 142 -5.95 9.40 0.63
N VAL A 143 -7.09 8.96 0.05
CA VAL A 143 -7.87 9.74 -0.91
C VAL A 143 -9.26 10.05 -0.36
N PRO A 144 -9.67 11.32 -0.25
CA PRO A 144 -11.02 11.69 0.14
C PRO A 144 -12.05 11.31 -0.95
N LEU A 145 -13.34 11.23 -0.59
CA LEU A 145 -14.41 10.81 -1.51
C LEU A 145 -14.47 11.65 -2.80
N GLU A 146 -14.25 12.96 -2.69
CA GLU A 146 -14.21 13.86 -3.86
C GLU A 146 -13.04 13.53 -4.80
N GLY A 147 -11.88 13.20 -4.23
CA GLY A 147 -10.72 12.76 -5.00
C GLY A 147 -11.01 11.43 -5.73
N LEU A 148 -11.70 10.49 -5.09
CA LEU A 148 -12.12 9.24 -5.73
C LEU A 148 -13.05 9.48 -6.92
N ARG A 149 -14.01 10.43 -6.80
CA ARG A 149 -14.88 10.81 -7.94
C ARG A 149 -14.07 11.30 -9.14
N LEU A 150 -13.13 12.21 -8.88
CA LEU A 150 -12.26 12.73 -9.92
C LEU A 150 -11.43 11.61 -10.56
N MET A 151 -10.86 10.71 -9.75
CA MET A 151 -10.07 9.59 -10.27
C MET A 151 -10.91 8.65 -11.13
N PHE A 152 -12.14 8.35 -10.77
CA PHE A 152 -13.04 7.54 -11.61
C PHE A 152 -13.41 8.25 -12.90
N SER A 153 -13.69 9.56 -12.88
CA SER A 153 -13.93 10.32 -14.11
C SER A 153 -12.72 10.30 -15.05
N ILE A 154 -11.51 10.50 -14.52
CA ILE A 154 -10.28 10.42 -15.31
C ILE A 154 -10.06 9.01 -15.89
N GLN A 155 -10.36 7.97 -15.09
CA GLN A 155 -10.23 6.58 -15.54
C GLN A 155 -11.22 6.27 -16.66
N GLU A 156 -12.49 6.69 -16.54
CA GLU A 156 -13.54 6.46 -17.55
C GLU A 156 -13.20 7.13 -18.89
N ASP A 157 -12.61 8.32 -18.85
CA ASP A 157 -12.16 9.04 -20.04
C ASP A 157 -10.88 8.46 -20.68
N SER A 158 -10.10 7.68 -19.90
CA SER A 158 -8.77 7.24 -20.33
C SER A 158 -8.71 5.78 -20.75
N TYR A 159 -9.30 4.88 -19.96
CA TYR A 159 -9.16 3.43 -20.14
C TYR A 159 -10.42 2.66 -19.72
N PRO A 160 -10.79 1.56 -20.43
CA PRO A 160 -11.81 0.63 -19.95
C PRO A 160 -11.51 0.10 -18.54
N LEU A 161 -12.54 -0.02 -17.71
CA LEU A 161 -12.37 -0.43 -16.30
C LEU A 161 -11.55 -1.73 -16.11
N PRO A 162 -11.74 -2.81 -16.88
CA PRO A 162 -10.93 -4.02 -16.71
C PRO A 162 -9.43 -3.76 -16.86
N ILE A 163 -9.03 -2.95 -17.86
CA ILE A 163 -7.63 -2.63 -18.13
C ILE A 163 -7.07 -1.72 -17.02
N ALA A 164 -7.81 -0.69 -16.62
CA ALA A 164 -7.40 0.23 -15.58
C ALA A 164 -7.27 -0.47 -14.22
N TYR A 165 -8.19 -1.38 -13.92
CA TYR A 165 -8.18 -2.14 -12.67
C TYR A 165 -7.01 -3.14 -12.62
N ASP A 166 -6.76 -3.89 -13.69
CA ASP A 166 -5.64 -4.84 -13.73
C ASP A 166 -4.30 -4.12 -13.65
N TYR A 167 -4.16 -2.95 -14.31
CA TYR A 167 -2.98 -2.09 -14.16
C TYR A 167 -2.80 -1.60 -12.71
N PHE A 168 -3.88 -1.19 -12.05
CA PHE A 168 -3.85 -0.83 -10.63
C PHE A 168 -3.34 -2.00 -9.78
N CYS A 169 -3.85 -3.21 -9.99
CA CYS A 169 -3.42 -4.40 -9.25
C CYS A 169 -1.92 -4.66 -9.42
N ASP A 170 -1.43 -4.63 -10.67
CA ASP A 170 -0.01 -4.88 -10.99
C ASP A 170 0.91 -3.82 -10.35
N GLU A 171 0.53 -2.56 -10.45
CA GLU A 171 1.34 -1.46 -9.91
C GLU A 171 1.31 -1.43 -8.38
N PHE A 172 0.14 -1.72 -7.77
CA PHE A 172 0.01 -1.80 -6.32
C PHE A 172 0.88 -2.93 -5.74
N GLU A 173 0.80 -4.14 -6.29
CA GLU A 173 1.62 -5.28 -5.87
C GLU A 173 3.12 -5.04 -6.09
N ASN A 174 3.48 -4.40 -7.21
CA ASN A 174 4.85 -4.01 -7.50
C ASN A 174 5.42 -3.04 -6.45
N MET A 175 4.68 -1.98 -6.12
CA MET A 175 5.11 -1.01 -5.13
C MET A 175 5.07 -1.57 -3.71
N LEU A 176 4.07 -2.41 -3.40
CA LEU A 176 3.96 -3.09 -2.11
C LEU A 176 5.18 -3.99 -1.87
N GLY A 177 5.52 -4.84 -2.84
CA GLY A 177 6.70 -5.70 -2.76
C GLY A 177 8.00 -4.92 -2.57
N ALA A 178 8.12 -3.75 -3.22
CA ALA A 178 9.30 -2.88 -3.05
C ALA A 178 9.34 -2.20 -1.68
N ALA A 179 8.20 -1.75 -1.15
CA ALA A 179 8.12 -1.10 0.16
C ALA A 179 8.48 -2.06 1.30
N PHE A 180 8.05 -3.31 1.21
CA PHE A 180 8.37 -4.37 2.19
C PHE A 180 9.70 -5.09 1.94
N GLY A 181 10.47 -4.66 0.93
CA GLY A 181 11.79 -5.22 0.62
C GLY A 181 11.76 -6.64 0.05
N ILE A 182 10.63 -7.09 -0.46
CA ILE A 182 10.41 -8.42 -1.06
C ILE A 182 11.10 -8.49 -2.43
N ALA A 183 10.90 -7.48 -3.27
CA ALA A 183 11.50 -7.37 -4.59
C ALA A 183 11.80 -5.91 -4.94
N PRO A 184 12.78 -5.63 -5.81
CA PRO A 184 12.98 -4.28 -6.31
C PRO A 184 11.77 -3.82 -7.13
N ALA A 185 11.39 -2.53 -7.02
CA ALA A 185 10.34 -1.95 -7.84
C ALA A 185 10.70 -2.11 -9.33
N ARG A 186 9.78 -2.67 -10.11
CA ARG A 186 9.88 -2.69 -11.57
C ARG A 186 9.55 -1.29 -12.08
N GLU A 187 10.42 -0.70 -12.88
CA GLU A 187 10.16 0.58 -13.55
C GLU A 187 9.33 0.33 -14.82
N GLY A 188 8.40 1.24 -15.14
CA GLY A 188 7.75 1.28 -16.43
C GLY A 188 6.65 0.24 -16.68
N LEU A 189 5.88 -0.15 -15.65
CA LEU A 189 4.65 -0.89 -15.91
C LEU A 189 3.72 -0.05 -16.80
N GLY A 190 3.58 -0.50 -18.05
CA GLY A 190 2.82 0.20 -19.10
C GLY A 190 3.69 1.08 -20.02
N GLU A 191 3.53 0.89 -21.33
CA GLU A 191 4.37 1.48 -22.39
C GLU A 191 4.21 3.00 -22.58
N THR A 192 3.13 3.61 -22.08
CA THR A 192 2.83 5.03 -22.26
C THR A 192 2.73 5.77 -20.94
N GLN A 193 3.42 6.89 -20.81
CA GLN A 193 3.22 7.85 -19.72
C GLN A 193 1.98 8.70 -19.99
N SER A 194 1.17 8.96 -18.96
CA SER A 194 0.04 9.89 -18.99
C SER A 194 -0.20 10.46 -17.59
N ASP A 195 -0.80 11.65 -17.51
CA ASP A 195 -1.14 12.29 -16.24
C ASP A 195 -2.05 11.38 -15.38
N ALA A 196 -2.94 10.60 -16.01
CA ALA A 196 -3.81 9.65 -15.33
C ALA A 196 -3.01 8.53 -14.66
N LYS A 197 -1.98 7.99 -15.33
CA LYS A 197 -1.09 6.98 -14.74
C LYS A 197 -0.22 7.58 -13.63
N ASP A 198 0.28 8.78 -13.81
CA ASP A 198 1.10 9.46 -12.80
C ASP A 198 0.28 9.77 -11.54
N LEU A 199 -0.97 10.22 -11.69
CA LEU A 199 -1.90 10.38 -10.57
C LEU A 199 -2.13 9.06 -9.84
N LEU A 200 -2.43 7.98 -10.57
CA LEU A 200 -2.65 6.65 -9.99
C LEU A 200 -1.41 6.13 -9.27
N ARG A 201 -0.23 6.23 -9.87
CA ARG A 201 1.04 5.78 -9.26
C ARG A 201 1.38 6.55 -7.99
N ASN A 202 1.17 7.86 -7.96
CA ASN A 202 1.36 8.66 -6.75
C ASN A 202 0.36 8.28 -5.65
N THR A 203 -0.90 8.02 -6.02
CA THR A 203 -1.91 7.51 -5.09
C THR A 203 -1.52 6.15 -4.52
N ILE A 204 -1.09 5.22 -5.36
CA ILE A 204 -0.60 3.90 -4.94
C ILE A 204 0.61 4.05 -4.02
N SER A 205 1.58 4.90 -4.36
CA SER A 205 2.77 5.13 -3.52
C SER A 205 2.39 5.64 -2.12
N ALA A 206 1.47 6.60 -2.03
CA ALA A 206 0.97 7.11 -0.76
C ALA A 206 0.24 6.01 0.05
N THR A 207 -0.60 5.21 -0.62
CA THR A 207 -1.34 4.10 0.01
C THR A 207 -0.39 3.02 0.53
N VAL A 208 0.57 2.59 -0.27
CA VAL A 208 1.57 1.58 0.12
C VAL A 208 2.41 2.04 1.31
N ASN A 209 2.83 3.32 1.32
CA ASN A 209 3.55 3.87 2.46
C ASN A 209 2.66 3.92 3.72
N LYS A 210 1.36 4.21 3.57
CA LYS A 210 0.39 4.17 4.68
C LYS A 210 0.24 2.75 5.22
N VAL A 211 0.02 1.76 4.35
CA VAL A 211 -0.06 0.34 4.73
C VAL A 211 1.21 -0.10 5.46
N TYR A 212 2.39 0.25 4.94
CA TYR A 212 3.66 -0.06 5.59
C TYR A 212 3.73 0.52 7.00
N LEU A 213 3.37 1.79 7.17
CA LEU A 213 3.39 2.45 8.47
C LEU A 213 2.39 1.83 9.44
N ASP A 214 1.16 1.55 9.01
CA ASP A 214 0.13 0.96 9.85
C ASP A 214 0.55 -0.42 10.33
N ARG A 215 0.93 -1.31 9.40
CA ARG A 215 1.37 -2.67 9.73
C ARG A 215 2.59 -2.66 10.65
N PHE A 216 3.54 -1.74 10.43
CA PHE A 216 4.72 -1.63 11.27
C PHE A 216 4.39 -1.10 12.67
N LEU A 217 3.48 -0.13 12.79
CA LEU A 217 3.09 0.44 14.09
C LEU A 217 2.19 -0.49 14.91
N GLU A 218 1.39 -1.35 14.27
CA GLU A 218 0.59 -2.40 14.94
C GLU A 218 1.49 -3.35 15.75
N GLU A 219 2.68 -3.70 15.23
CA GLU A 219 3.64 -4.58 15.91
C GLU A 219 4.29 -3.93 17.15
N TYR A 220 4.11 -2.61 17.37
CA TYR A 220 4.63 -1.89 18.54
C TYR A 220 3.58 -1.65 19.64
N GLN A 221 2.34 -2.06 19.46
CA GLN A 221 1.26 -1.89 20.45
C GLN A 221 1.10 -3.14 21.31
#